data_672b5a5de1fd17248169dbb879057307
#
_entry.id   672b5a5de1fd17248169dbb879057307
#
_cell.length_a   1.000
_cell.length_b   1.000
_cell.length_c   1.000
_cell.angle_alpha   90.00
_cell.angle_beta   90.00
_cell.angle_gamma   90.00
#
_symmetry.space_group_name_H-M   'P 1'
#
loop_
_entity.id
_entity.type
_entity.pdbx_description
1 polymer ?
#
loop_
_entity_poly.entity_id
_entity_poly.type
_entity_poly.pdbx_seq_one_letter_code
_entity_poly.pdbx_strand_id
1 'polypeptide(L)'
;MKKAKWIISIFIFLLCFILGSELYQNYLGAFSNQFFYFDVSVVDDRSNLHDLLIRSAAEHEMGVFSVDRTTYNARQAAITIYSTDAARTVLDEQCVFEGEKRSLFSGATDIHFQDFSGIINDQSIVRYYFTGTKQQVSTLRDTVYNTYATSYIHRENTTGLEWLIGAVWTVSLLFLLLLTWLDIQFQKKEIFLRLSLGSSVWQIIGKNVLADTSVFAGIFALTYCVLGNYVFLGYGLPVAFIAMIAFGGLNALLYLSLLNYDYKQILYGANINERTLSNSYVLKAITMIVAIASLSVNVTLISENGRYLGYYKDINQYADYGLLHVSPAMDITANDYNNEFSVIKTGLFLDYYAQNKVGFSLSIAQDIEDVPIVVLNDNMSDLLGNQSLLSDLGNYDYHVFVPQNRPKIHNEDNIEFALQTAVGLFGQDTNSIQYEVIYYDNTDILYFDFLETSKLPVGFDKVENPIFVYCTLSDEQFNTIIQSTDDLTHESTFNNFLFKLTEEEVENISTISGLKAVSYTSLVDQCGQYKSSLLRVVLLNSIISLFLMMLEMVIIVTIIKLEYMVNAKELSIKKILG
;
A
#
# COMPACT_ATOMS: atom_id res chain seq x y z
N MET A 1 37.06 7.59 15.92
CA MET A 1 36.19 6.70 15.13
C MET A 1 35.29 5.84 16.03
N LYS A 2 35.77 5.10 17.04
CA LYS A 2 34.92 4.22 17.88
C LYS A 2 33.66 4.88 18.41
N LYS A 3 33.76 6.08 19.04
CA LYS A 3 32.59 6.80 19.57
C LYS A 3 31.56 7.15 18.47
N ALA A 4 32.02 7.59 17.30
CA ALA A 4 31.14 7.90 16.18
C ALA A 4 30.43 6.65 15.66
N LYS A 5 31.13 5.52 15.51
CA LYS A 5 30.58 4.21 15.15
C LYS A 5 29.44 3.79 16.09
N TRP A 6 29.66 3.92 17.40
CA TRP A 6 28.65 3.57 18.41
C TRP A 6 27.42 4.49 18.38
N ILE A 7 27.62 5.80 18.21
CA ILE A 7 26.49 6.74 18.06
C ILE A 7 25.66 6.41 16.81
N ILE A 8 26.34 6.17 15.70
CA ILE A 8 25.67 5.83 14.43
C ILE A 8 24.92 4.49 14.57
N SER A 9 25.48 3.51 15.28
CA SER A 9 24.78 2.23 15.48
C SER A 9 23.48 2.36 16.29
N ILE A 10 23.39 3.32 17.23
CA ILE A 10 22.13 3.61 17.94
C ILE A 10 21.06 4.05 16.93
N PHE A 11 21.39 4.99 16.04
CA PHE A 11 20.45 5.47 15.02
C PHE A 11 20.05 4.36 14.05
N ILE A 12 21.00 3.51 13.65
CA ILE A 12 20.73 2.37 12.75
C ILE A 12 19.74 1.39 13.39
N PHE A 13 19.99 0.95 14.62
CA PHE A 13 19.10 -0.01 15.27
C PHE A 13 17.72 0.60 15.59
N LEU A 14 17.68 1.87 16.02
CA LEU A 14 16.42 2.61 16.18
C LEU A 14 15.62 2.59 14.88
N LEU A 15 16.23 2.97 13.78
CA LEU A 15 15.56 3.01 12.49
C LEU A 15 15.08 1.63 12.04
N CYS A 16 15.96 0.61 12.12
CA CYS A 16 15.61 -0.75 11.72
C CYS A 16 14.39 -1.30 12.51
N PHE A 17 14.33 -1.05 13.82
CA PHE A 17 13.21 -1.47 14.65
C PHE A 17 11.93 -0.68 14.36
N ILE A 18 12.03 0.64 14.17
CA ILE A 18 10.88 1.46 13.79
C ILE A 18 10.33 1.01 12.45
N LEU A 19 11.18 0.84 11.43
CA LEU A 19 10.76 0.34 10.12
C LEU A 19 10.12 -1.05 10.20
N GLY A 20 10.69 -1.95 11.00
CA GLY A 20 10.10 -3.28 11.22
C GLY A 20 8.69 -3.20 11.81
N SER A 21 8.45 -2.29 12.76
CA SER A 21 7.14 -2.06 13.36
C SER A 21 6.14 -1.45 12.38
N GLU A 22 6.57 -0.47 11.55
CA GLU A 22 5.71 0.14 10.53
C GLU A 22 5.33 -0.86 9.44
N LEU A 23 6.28 -1.68 8.99
CA LEU A 23 6.03 -2.73 8.02
C LEU A 23 5.07 -3.80 8.57
N TYR A 24 5.14 -4.08 9.87
CA TYR A 24 4.18 -4.97 10.52
C TYR A 24 2.75 -4.41 10.51
N GLN A 25 2.57 -3.11 10.73
CA GLN A 25 1.25 -2.48 10.62
C GLN A 25 0.69 -2.57 9.18
N ASN A 26 1.56 -2.41 8.21
CA ASN A 26 1.18 -2.57 6.80
C ASN A 26 0.81 -4.04 6.50
N TYR A 27 1.57 -4.99 7.05
CA TYR A 27 1.25 -6.41 6.98
C TYR A 27 -0.12 -6.73 7.60
N LEU A 28 -0.43 -6.20 8.79
CA LEU A 28 -1.73 -6.38 9.43
C LEU A 28 -2.89 -5.82 8.58
N GLY A 29 -2.64 -4.77 7.81
CA GLY A 29 -3.59 -4.23 6.84
C GLY A 29 -3.95 -5.20 5.71
N ALA A 30 -3.07 -6.13 5.36
CA ALA A 30 -3.18 -6.96 4.16
C ALA A 30 -2.91 -8.46 4.39
N PHE A 31 -2.77 -8.93 5.64
CA PHE A 31 -2.39 -10.32 5.92
C PHE A 31 -3.37 -11.36 5.34
N SER A 32 -4.66 -11.04 5.31
CA SER A 32 -5.69 -11.92 4.77
C SER A 32 -5.53 -12.18 3.28
N ASN A 33 -4.97 -11.24 2.53
CA ASN A 33 -4.80 -11.32 1.08
C ASN A 33 -3.84 -12.46 0.63
N GLN A 34 -3.00 -12.95 1.52
CA GLN A 34 -2.14 -14.11 1.24
C GLN A 34 -2.85 -15.46 1.26
N PHE A 35 -4.11 -15.50 1.73
CA PHE A 35 -4.92 -16.70 1.76
C PHE A 35 -5.87 -16.76 0.56
N PHE A 36 -6.27 -17.96 0.17
CA PHE A 36 -7.32 -18.13 -0.82
C PHE A 36 -8.66 -17.77 -0.18
N TYR A 37 -9.50 -17.07 -0.91
CA TYR A 37 -10.83 -16.71 -0.47
C TYR A 37 -11.85 -16.81 -1.60
N PHE A 38 -13.10 -16.90 -1.22
CA PHE A 38 -14.26 -16.63 -2.06
C PHE A 38 -15.33 -15.94 -1.23
N ASP A 39 -16.15 -15.19 -1.90
CA ASP A 39 -17.29 -14.54 -1.29
C ASP A 39 -18.52 -15.45 -1.44
N VAL A 40 -19.35 -15.51 -0.40
CA VAL A 40 -20.63 -16.23 -0.44
C VAL A 40 -21.72 -15.18 -0.36
N SER A 41 -22.68 -15.26 -1.28
CA SER A 41 -23.81 -14.34 -1.27
C SER A 41 -24.56 -14.42 0.07
N VAL A 42 -25.17 -13.32 0.47
CA VAL A 42 -25.87 -13.21 1.76
C VAL A 42 -27.00 -14.24 1.83
N VAL A 43 -27.08 -14.99 2.91
CA VAL A 43 -28.03 -16.10 3.12
C VAL A 43 -28.86 -15.83 4.38
N ASP A 44 -30.16 -16.14 4.38
CA ASP A 44 -31.00 -15.98 5.55
C ASP A 44 -30.64 -16.94 6.68
N ASP A 45 -30.30 -18.18 6.33
CA ASP A 45 -29.85 -19.20 7.28
C ASP A 45 -28.31 -19.32 7.27
N ARG A 46 -27.65 -18.38 7.89
CA ARG A 46 -26.19 -18.37 8.04
C ARG A 46 -25.66 -19.49 8.91
N SER A 47 -26.47 -19.99 9.85
CA SER A 47 -26.05 -21.09 10.71
C SER A 47 -25.71 -22.34 9.89
N ASN A 48 -26.56 -22.69 8.92
CA ASN A 48 -26.31 -23.82 8.02
C ASN A 48 -25.12 -23.61 7.11
N LEU A 49 -24.92 -22.38 6.60
CA LEU A 49 -23.72 -22.04 5.81
C LEU A 49 -22.45 -22.20 6.64
N HIS A 50 -22.43 -21.68 7.87
CA HIS A 50 -21.25 -21.76 8.74
C HIS A 50 -20.93 -23.21 9.13
N ASP A 51 -21.96 -23.98 9.47
CA ASP A 51 -21.80 -25.40 9.76
C ASP A 51 -21.26 -26.17 8.54
N LEU A 52 -21.72 -25.83 7.32
CA LEU A 52 -21.22 -26.40 6.07
C LEU A 52 -19.75 -26.03 5.86
N LEU A 53 -19.40 -24.73 6.03
CA LEU A 53 -18.01 -24.25 5.85
C LEU A 53 -17.06 -24.91 6.86
N ILE A 54 -17.45 -24.99 8.14
CA ILE A 54 -16.64 -25.65 9.19
C ILE A 54 -16.43 -27.11 8.88
N ARG A 55 -17.50 -27.86 8.55
CA ARG A 55 -17.40 -29.30 8.26
C ARG A 55 -16.56 -29.57 7.02
N SER A 56 -16.85 -28.86 5.92
CA SER A 56 -16.11 -29.02 4.66
C SER A 56 -14.63 -28.62 4.81
N ALA A 57 -14.32 -27.56 5.57
CA ALA A 57 -12.95 -27.19 5.87
C ALA A 57 -12.23 -28.27 6.69
N ALA A 58 -12.89 -28.83 7.71
CA ALA A 58 -12.34 -29.90 8.55
C ALA A 58 -12.11 -31.20 7.76
N GLU A 59 -13.02 -31.58 6.84
CA GLU A 59 -12.86 -32.74 5.95
C GLU A 59 -11.61 -32.63 5.05
N HIS A 60 -11.19 -31.42 4.73
CA HIS A 60 -10.00 -31.14 3.91
C HIS A 60 -8.78 -30.70 4.72
N GLU A 61 -8.80 -30.84 6.05
CA GLU A 61 -7.72 -30.44 6.96
C GLU A 61 -7.33 -28.95 6.82
N MET A 62 -8.31 -28.08 6.56
CA MET A 62 -8.14 -26.62 6.42
C MET A 62 -8.80 -25.87 7.56
N GLY A 63 -8.25 -24.71 7.88
CA GLY A 63 -8.93 -23.71 8.70
C GLY A 63 -9.71 -22.72 7.83
N VAL A 64 -10.83 -22.23 8.36
CA VAL A 64 -11.61 -21.15 7.77
C VAL A 64 -11.66 -19.97 8.74
N PHE A 65 -11.55 -18.76 8.19
CA PHE A 65 -11.69 -17.52 8.94
C PHE A 65 -12.29 -16.41 8.10
N SER A 66 -12.79 -15.39 8.75
CA SER A 66 -13.22 -14.15 8.14
C SER A 66 -12.69 -12.96 8.93
N VAL A 67 -12.60 -11.80 8.29
CA VAL A 67 -11.99 -10.60 8.87
C VAL A 67 -12.95 -9.43 8.71
N ASP A 68 -13.34 -8.85 9.85
CA ASP A 68 -14.00 -7.55 9.89
C ASP A 68 -12.98 -6.48 10.30
N ARG A 69 -13.01 -5.34 9.60
CA ARG A 69 -12.08 -4.23 9.82
C ARG A 69 -12.82 -2.94 10.06
N THR A 70 -12.70 -2.42 11.25
CA THR A 70 -13.26 -1.13 11.65
C THR A 70 -12.14 -0.11 11.82
N THR A 71 -12.18 0.97 11.04
CA THR A 71 -11.22 2.08 11.16
C THR A 71 -11.88 3.23 11.91
N TYR A 72 -11.41 3.52 13.11
CA TYR A 72 -11.95 4.60 13.93
C TYR A 72 -11.42 5.98 13.52
N ASN A 73 -10.15 6.02 13.13
CA ASN A 73 -9.48 7.23 12.62
C ASN A 73 -8.15 6.85 11.93
N ALA A 74 -7.43 7.85 11.43
CA ALA A 74 -6.16 7.66 10.71
C ALA A 74 -5.06 6.90 11.50
N ARG A 75 -5.21 6.73 12.82
CA ARG A 75 -4.22 6.08 13.69
C ARG A 75 -4.76 4.96 14.55
N GLN A 76 -6.04 4.64 14.43
CA GLN A 76 -6.67 3.60 15.24
C GLN A 76 -7.59 2.75 14.37
N ALA A 77 -7.32 1.46 14.35
CA ALA A 77 -8.13 0.46 13.69
C ALA A 77 -8.36 -0.74 14.62
N ALA A 78 -9.47 -1.43 14.44
CA ALA A 78 -9.72 -2.74 15.03
C ALA A 78 -9.86 -3.77 13.93
N ILE A 79 -9.36 -4.98 14.18
CA ILE A 79 -9.50 -6.13 13.31
C ILE A 79 -10.13 -7.24 14.14
N THR A 80 -11.36 -7.60 13.82
CA THR A 80 -12.02 -8.76 14.42
C THR A 80 -11.86 -9.95 13.47
N ILE A 81 -11.25 -11.02 13.95
CA ILE A 81 -10.99 -12.23 13.19
C ILE A 81 -11.88 -13.34 13.76
N TYR A 82 -12.85 -13.74 12.97
CA TYR A 82 -13.67 -14.90 13.26
C TYR A 82 -12.96 -16.13 12.70
N SER A 83 -12.56 -17.07 13.52
CA SER A 83 -11.70 -18.18 13.06
C SER A 83 -12.03 -19.50 13.73
N THR A 84 -11.83 -20.59 12.99
CA THR A 84 -11.71 -21.94 13.58
C THR A 84 -10.36 -22.09 14.25
N ASP A 85 -10.23 -23.06 15.19
CA ASP A 85 -8.96 -23.33 15.87
C ASP A 85 -7.81 -23.68 14.91
N ALA A 86 -8.12 -24.39 13.83
CA ALA A 86 -7.15 -24.71 12.78
C ALA A 86 -6.63 -23.46 12.06
N ALA A 87 -7.53 -22.50 11.76
CA ALA A 87 -7.13 -21.23 11.15
C ALA A 87 -6.33 -20.37 12.14
N ARG A 88 -6.73 -20.31 13.40
CA ARG A 88 -6.03 -19.57 14.46
C ARG A 88 -4.58 -20.03 14.60
N THR A 89 -4.33 -21.33 14.58
CA THR A 89 -2.96 -21.88 14.64
C THR A 89 -2.09 -21.37 13.49
N VAL A 90 -2.62 -21.36 12.26
CA VAL A 90 -1.90 -20.86 11.09
C VAL A 90 -1.68 -19.34 11.17
N LEU A 91 -2.68 -18.59 11.66
CA LEU A 91 -2.55 -17.13 11.83
C LEU A 91 -1.51 -16.75 12.89
N ASP A 92 -1.43 -17.52 13.99
CA ASP A 92 -0.38 -17.35 14.99
C ASP A 92 1.02 -17.62 14.40
N GLU A 93 1.18 -18.66 13.57
CA GLU A 93 2.42 -18.93 12.84
C GLU A 93 2.78 -17.80 11.87
N GLN A 94 1.79 -17.13 11.31
CA GLN A 94 1.92 -15.94 10.46
C GLN A 94 2.06 -14.63 11.25
N CYS A 95 2.35 -14.69 12.54
CA CYS A 95 2.54 -13.54 13.40
C CYS A 95 1.30 -12.63 13.57
N VAL A 96 0.10 -13.13 13.39
CA VAL A 96 -1.16 -12.40 13.68
C VAL A 96 -1.61 -12.78 15.10
N PHE A 97 -1.26 -11.94 16.07
CA PHE A 97 -1.52 -12.20 17.49
C PHE A 97 -2.58 -11.27 18.05
N GLU A 98 -3.38 -11.77 18.97
CA GLU A 98 -4.40 -11.00 19.70
C GLU A 98 -3.82 -9.80 20.46
N GLY A 99 -4.63 -8.76 20.61
CA GLY A 99 -4.36 -7.54 21.35
C GLY A 99 -3.78 -6.40 20.53
N GLU A 100 -3.59 -5.27 21.21
CA GLU A 100 -3.18 -4.02 20.57
C GLU A 100 -1.73 -4.07 20.06
N LYS A 101 -1.54 -3.75 18.79
CA LYS A 101 -0.25 -3.64 18.10
C LYS A 101 -0.03 -2.19 17.73
N ARG A 102 1.00 -1.58 18.32
CA ARG A 102 1.32 -0.16 18.14
C ARG A 102 2.52 0.03 17.23
N SER A 103 2.50 1.08 16.43
CA SER A 103 3.65 1.61 15.71
C SER A 103 3.78 3.12 15.95
N LEU A 104 4.94 3.67 15.60
CA LEU A 104 5.22 5.07 15.91
C LEU A 104 4.42 6.03 15.00
N PHE A 105 4.32 5.71 13.72
CA PHE A 105 3.71 6.56 12.69
C PHE A 105 2.32 6.07 12.26
N SER A 106 2.15 4.76 12.07
CA SER A 106 0.89 4.18 11.63
C SER A 106 -0.17 4.09 12.72
N GLY A 107 0.22 4.25 13.99
CA GLY A 107 -0.71 4.23 15.10
C GLY A 107 -0.92 2.84 15.70
N ALA A 108 -2.14 2.49 16.08
CA ALA A 108 -2.45 1.24 16.77
C ALA A 108 -3.53 0.45 16.04
N THR A 109 -3.32 -0.86 15.94
CA THR A 109 -4.33 -1.81 15.47
C THR A 109 -4.63 -2.80 16.60
N ASP A 110 -5.88 -2.90 16.99
CA ASP A 110 -6.33 -3.86 18.00
C ASP A 110 -6.90 -5.10 17.32
N ILE A 111 -6.39 -6.27 17.66
CA ILE A 111 -6.75 -7.54 17.05
C ILE A 111 -7.53 -8.37 18.05
N HIS A 112 -8.75 -8.72 17.69
CA HIS A 112 -9.62 -9.57 18.47
C HIS A 112 -9.93 -10.86 17.73
N PHE A 113 -9.69 -12.01 18.37
CA PHE A 113 -10.14 -13.29 17.86
C PHE A 113 -11.48 -13.66 18.49
N GLN A 114 -12.40 -14.07 17.63
CA GLN A 114 -13.69 -14.62 18.01
C GLN A 114 -13.85 -16.01 17.37
N ASP A 115 -14.70 -16.83 18.00
CA ASP A 115 -15.08 -18.11 17.41
C ASP A 115 -15.81 -17.89 16.09
N PHE A 116 -15.55 -18.75 15.11
CA PHE A 116 -16.14 -18.63 13.77
C PHE A 116 -17.67 -18.61 13.78
N SER A 117 -18.30 -19.28 14.76
CA SER A 117 -19.76 -19.24 14.95
C SER A 117 -20.30 -17.85 15.33
N GLY A 118 -19.44 -16.95 15.81
CA GLY A 118 -19.82 -15.56 16.14
C GLY A 118 -20.23 -14.71 14.93
N ILE A 119 -19.84 -15.09 13.73
CA ILE A 119 -20.20 -14.41 12.47
C ILE A 119 -21.72 -14.34 12.24
N ILE A 120 -22.49 -15.24 12.81
CA ILE A 120 -23.97 -15.32 12.63
C ILE A 120 -24.63 -13.96 12.89
N ASN A 121 -24.07 -13.18 13.80
CA ASN A 121 -24.61 -11.88 14.21
C ASN A 121 -24.16 -10.71 13.29
N ASP A 122 -23.17 -10.92 12.43
CA ASP A 122 -22.63 -9.87 11.57
C ASP A 122 -23.02 -10.12 10.11
N GLN A 123 -24.03 -9.38 9.66
CA GLN A 123 -24.58 -9.52 8.30
C GLN A 123 -23.67 -8.93 7.21
N SER A 124 -22.68 -8.13 7.58
CA SER A 124 -21.77 -7.48 6.62
C SER A 124 -20.70 -8.43 6.07
N ILE A 125 -20.43 -9.54 6.77
CA ILE A 125 -19.37 -10.47 6.39
C ILE A 125 -19.88 -11.45 5.34
N VAL A 126 -19.31 -11.36 4.15
CA VAL A 126 -19.58 -12.25 3.00
C VAL A 126 -18.32 -13.00 2.54
N ARG A 127 -17.14 -12.56 2.95
CA ARG A 127 -15.84 -13.07 2.51
C ARG A 127 -15.26 -14.08 3.50
N TYR A 128 -14.88 -15.25 2.98
CA TYR A 128 -14.31 -16.34 3.76
C TYR A 128 -12.94 -16.74 3.24
N TYR A 129 -11.95 -16.76 4.11
CA TYR A 129 -10.56 -17.10 3.83
C TYR A 129 -10.24 -18.52 4.31
N PHE A 130 -9.35 -19.21 3.58
CA PHE A 130 -9.02 -20.60 3.83
C PHE A 130 -7.50 -20.82 3.89
N THR A 131 -7.05 -21.59 4.87
CA THR A 131 -5.61 -21.88 5.07
C THR A 131 -5.09 -23.01 4.18
N GLY A 132 -5.89 -23.52 3.26
CA GLY A 132 -5.53 -24.63 2.38
C GLY A 132 -4.88 -24.23 1.06
N THR A 133 -4.55 -25.27 0.27
CA THR A 133 -4.09 -25.11 -1.11
C THR A 133 -5.23 -24.72 -2.05
N LYS A 134 -4.90 -24.15 -3.21
CA LYS A 134 -5.92 -23.79 -4.21
C LYS A 134 -6.84 -24.95 -4.59
N GLN A 135 -6.28 -26.18 -4.68
CA GLN A 135 -7.06 -27.36 -5.05
C GLN A 135 -8.05 -27.75 -3.94
N GLN A 136 -7.63 -27.74 -2.68
CA GLN A 136 -8.51 -28.01 -1.54
C GLN A 136 -9.64 -26.98 -1.46
N VAL A 137 -9.30 -25.69 -1.59
CA VAL A 137 -10.30 -24.61 -1.57
C VAL A 137 -11.26 -24.71 -2.76
N SER A 138 -10.79 -25.14 -3.95
CA SER A 138 -11.67 -25.38 -5.11
C SER A 138 -12.67 -26.49 -4.83
N THR A 139 -12.25 -27.61 -4.27
CA THR A 139 -13.14 -28.73 -3.92
C THR A 139 -14.19 -28.30 -2.89
N LEU A 140 -13.76 -27.55 -1.86
CA LEU A 140 -14.67 -27.02 -0.85
C LEU A 140 -15.67 -26.03 -1.48
N ARG A 141 -15.21 -25.09 -2.31
CA ARG A 141 -16.07 -24.16 -3.01
C ARG A 141 -17.13 -24.87 -3.84
N ASP A 142 -16.76 -25.90 -4.60
CA ASP A 142 -17.70 -26.67 -5.42
C ASP A 142 -18.78 -27.37 -4.55
N THR A 143 -18.42 -27.79 -3.34
CA THR A 143 -19.38 -28.33 -2.36
C THR A 143 -20.34 -27.24 -1.87
N VAL A 144 -19.81 -26.04 -1.54
CA VAL A 144 -20.62 -24.90 -1.10
C VAL A 144 -21.48 -24.36 -2.24
N TYR A 145 -20.94 -24.30 -3.47
CA TYR A 145 -21.64 -23.81 -4.66
C TYR A 145 -22.91 -24.61 -5.01
N ASN A 146 -22.95 -25.88 -4.65
CA ASN A 146 -24.16 -26.72 -4.84
C ASN A 146 -25.35 -26.25 -3.99
N THR A 147 -25.11 -25.44 -2.95
CA THR A 147 -26.16 -24.98 -2.02
C THR A 147 -26.25 -23.45 -1.98
N TYR A 148 -25.14 -22.74 -2.14
CA TYR A 148 -25.05 -21.30 -2.02
C TYR A 148 -24.27 -20.70 -3.18
N ALA A 149 -24.70 -19.54 -3.70
CA ALA A 149 -23.94 -18.81 -4.72
C ALA A 149 -22.61 -18.33 -4.17
N THR A 150 -21.53 -18.62 -4.89
CA THR A 150 -20.15 -18.24 -4.48
C THR A 150 -19.42 -17.55 -5.62
N SER A 151 -18.54 -16.61 -5.29
CA SER A 151 -17.62 -16.00 -6.25
C SER A 151 -16.56 -17.01 -6.74
N TYR A 152 -15.74 -16.59 -7.70
CA TYR A 152 -14.51 -17.33 -8.04
C TYR A 152 -13.52 -17.27 -6.87
N ILE A 153 -12.56 -18.23 -6.89
CA ILE A 153 -11.49 -18.26 -5.89
C ILE A 153 -10.46 -17.20 -6.23
N HIS A 154 -10.21 -16.32 -5.30
CA HIS A 154 -9.23 -15.26 -5.40
C HIS A 154 -8.08 -15.47 -4.42
N ARG A 155 -6.94 -14.91 -4.73
CA ARG A 155 -5.79 -14.73 -3.83
C ARG A 155 -4.99 -13.56 -4.35
N GLU A 156 -4.74 -12.60 -3.51
CA GLU A 156 -3.90 -11.47 -3.86
C GLU A 156 -2.41 -11.81 -3.61
N ASN A 157 -1.56 -11.37 -4.52
CA ASN A 157 -0.12 -11.54 -4.36
C ASN A 157 0.43 -10.42 -3.46
N THR A 158 0.54 -10.69 -2.17
CA THR A 158 1.15 -9.77 -1.18
C THR A 158 2.65 -9.95 -1.03
N THR A 159 3.31 -10.63 -1.96
CA THR A 159 4.74 -10.90 -1.89
C THR A 159 5.55 -9.62 -1.97
N GLY A 160 6.22 -9.23 -0.91
CA GLY A 160 7.22 -8.19 -1.00
C GLY A 160 7.60 -7.44 0.28
N LEU A 161 6.79 -7.47 1.33
CA LEU A 161 7.11 -6.70 2.54
C LEU A 161 8.19 -7.34 3.41
N GLU A 162 8.23 -8.66 3.48
CA GLU A 162 9.19 -9.38 4.31
C GLU A 162 10.64 -9.21 3.83
N TRP A 163 10.87 -9.28 2.51
CA TRP A 163 12.21 -9.07 1.95
C TRP A 163 12.72 -7.64 2.20
N LEU A 164 11.82 -6.66 2.32
CA LEU A 164 12.18 -5.26 2.58
C LEU A 164 12.82 -5.10 3.97
N ILE A 165 12.29 -5.79 4.99
CA ILE A 165 12.91 -5.83 6.32
C ILE A 165 14.32 -6.40 6.22
N GLY A 166 14.46 -7.55 5.55
CA GLY A 166 15.77 -8.17 5.32
C GLY A 166 16.75 -7.26 4.57
N ALA A 167 16.28 -6.56 3.54
CA ALA A 167 17.09 -5.63 2.76
C ALA A 167 17.57 -4.44 3.62
N VAL A 168 16.70 -3.83 4.42
CA VAL A 168 17.05 -2.71 5.31
C VAL A 168 18.10 -3.15 6.35
N TRP A 169 17.90 -4.31 6.97
CA TRP A 169 18.89 -4.86 7.89
C TRP A 169 20.23 -5.14 7.20
N THR A 170 20.21 -5.75 6.00
CA THR A 170 21.42 -6.07 5.24
C THR A 170 22.21 -4.82 4.89
N VAL A 171 21.57 -3.78 4.35
CA VAL A 171 22.23 -2.51 4.01
C VAL A 171 22.79 -1.85 5.28
N SER A 172 22.03 -1.84 6.36
CA SER A 172 22.46 -1.26 7.64
C SER A 172 23.68 -1.98 8.23
N LEU A 173 23.70 -3.30 8.15
CA LEU A 173 24.84 -4.11 8.61
C LEU A 173 26.07 -3.93 7.74
N LEU A 174 25.94 -3.91 6.43
CA LEU A 174 27.04 -3.61 5.50
C LEU A 174 27.67 -2.26 5.85
N PHE A 175 26.85 -1.28 6.16
CA PHE A 175 27.33 0.03 6.59
C PHE A 175 28.11 -0.01 7.91
N LEU A 176 27.61 -0.73 8.92
CA LEU A 176 28.32 -0.91 10.20
C LEU A 176 29.65 -1.66 10.01
N LEU A 177 29.68 -2.66 9.13
CA LEU A 177 30.91 -3.36 8.78
C LEU A 177 31.92 -2.45 8.09
N LEU A 178 31.47 -1.57 7.21
CA LEU A 178 32.30 -0.53 6.60
C LEU A 178 32.91 0.38 7.67
N LEU A 179 32.10 0.88 8.60
CA LEU A 179 32.59 1.72 9.69
C LEU A 179 33.60 0.96 10.57
N THR A 180 33.37 -0.32 10.82
CA THR A 180 34.34 -1.16 11.57
C THR A 180 35.64 -1.32 10.81
N TRP A 181 35.56 -1.62 9.50
CA TRP A 181 36.76 -1.73 8.67
C TRP A 181 37.58 -0.42 8.67
N LEU A 182 36.94 0.73 8.52
CA LEU A 182 37.57 2.02 8.60
C LEU A 182 38.17 2.27 9.99
N ASP A 183 37.47 1.92 11.08
CA ASP A 183 37.98 2.04 12.43
C ASP A 183 39.27 1.23 12.64
N ILE A 184 39.33 0.00 12.13
CA ILE A 184 40.54 -0.84 12.13
C ILE A 184 41.68 -0.13 11.39
N GLN A 185 41.44 0.48 10.25
CA GLN A 185 42.46 1.21 9.48
C GLN A 185 43.02 2.39 10.29
N PHE A 186 42.17 3.14 10.98
CA PHE A 186 42.59 4.26 11.81
C PHE A 186 43.37 3.85 13.06
N GLN A 187 43.14 2.64 13.60
CA GLN A 187 43.80 2.13 14.80
C GLN A 187 45.14 1.46 14.52
N LYS A 188 45.54 1.27 13.26
CA LYS A 188 46.78 0.56 12.92
C LYS A 188 48.03 1.02 13.69
N LYS A 189 48.22 2.33 13.82
CA LYS A 189 49.36 2.89 14.56
C LYS A 189 49.31 2.55 16.05
N GLU A 190 48.12 2.61 16.65
CA GLU A 190 47.93 2.26 18.06
C GLU A 190 48.15 0.76 18.29
N ILE A 191 47.66 -0.07 17.40
CA ILE A 191 47.83 -1.53 17.42
C ILE A 191 49.33 -1.87 17.34
N PHE A 192 50.08 -1.21 16.45
CA PHE A 192 51.50 -1.41 16.32
C PHE A 192 52.27 -1.03 17.63
N LEU A 193 51.93 0.10 18.24
CA LEU A 193 52.52 0.49 19.53
C LEU A 193 52.25 -0.54 20.62
N ARG A 194 51.06 -1.12 20.69
CA ARG A 194 50.72 -2.15 21.66
C ARG A 194 51.50 -3.47 21.40
N LEU A 195 51.73 -3.80 20.12
CA LEU A 195 52.54 -4.96 19.73
C LEU A 195 54.02 -4.74 20.13
N SER A 196 54.57 -3.54 19.90
CA SER A 196 55.94 -3.22 20.30
C SER A 196 56.13 -3.22 21.82
N LEU A 197 55.06 -3.02 22.59
CA LEU A 197 55.04 -3.14 24.07
C LEU A 197 54.78 -4.58 24.55
N GLY A 198 54.78 -5.58 23.67
CA GLY A 198 54.70 -7.00 24.02
C GLY A 198 53.29 -7.61 24.05
N SER A 199 52.28 -6.87 23.64
CA SER A 199 50.93 -7.46 23.52
C SER A 199 50.84 -8.43 22.32
N SER A 200 50.21 -9.59 22.49
CA SER A 200 49.98 -10.50 21.34
C SER A 200 48.88 -10.00 20.40
N VAL A 201 49.00 -10.29 19.09
CA VAL A 201 48.00 -9.91 18.09
C VAL A 201 46.61 -10.48 18.46
N TRP A 202 46.57 -11.72 18.92
CA TRP A 202 45.32 -12.39 19.33
C TRP A 202 44.66 -11.72 20.54
N GLN A 203 45.45 -11.23 21.51
CA GLN A 203 44.89 -10.48 22.64
C GLN A 203 44.26 -9.14 22.18
N ILE A 204 44.89 -8.46 21.22
CA ILE A 204 44.39 -7.20 20.68
C ILE A 204 43.10 -7.45 19.90
N ILE A 205 43.09 -8.48 19.02
CA ILE A 205 41.90 -8.88 18.24
C ILE A 205 40.78 -9.25 19.20
N GLY A 206 41.02 -10.19 20.11
CA GLY A 206 40.00 -10.68 21.05
C GLY A 206 39.38 -9.55 21.87
N LYS A 207 40.22 -8.64 22.42
CA LYS A 207 39.74 -7.48 23.19
C LYS A 207 38.89 -6.53 22.37
N ASN A 208 39.28 -6.24 21.12
CA ASN A 208 38.53 -5.32 20.24
C ASN A 208 37.23 -5.97 19.77
N VAL A 209 37.24 -7.23 19.34
CA VAL A 209 36.04 -7.97 18.95
C VAL A 209 35.05 -8.06 20.10
N LEU A 210 35.54 -8.45 21.30
CA LEU A 210 34.67 -8.56 22.48
C LEU A 210 34.07 -7.20 22.85
N ALA A 211 34.90 -6.12 22.87
CA ALA A 211 34.42 -4.78 23.20
C ALA A 211 33.37 -4.27 22.19
N ASP A 212 33.62 -4.42 20.90
CA ASP A 212 32.66 -4.00 19.86
C ASP A 212 31.38 -4.82 19.90
N THR A 213 31.49 -6.14 19.96
CA THR A 213 30.31 -7.03 20.01
C THR A 213 29.48 -6.78 21.26
N SER A 214 30.09 -6.59 22.41
CA SER A 214 29.39 -6.27 23.66
C SER A 214 28.68 -4.92 23.58
N VAL A 215 29.32 -3.90 23.00
CA VAL A 215 28.69 -2.57 22.84
C VAL A 215 27.51 -2.65 21.85
N PHE A 216 27.68 -3.32 20.69
CA PHE A 216 26.59 -3.47 19.74
C PHE A 216 25.42 -4.29 20.32
N ALA A 217 25.71 -5.39 21.02
CA ALA A 217 24.68 -6.17 21.70
C ALA A 217 23.95 -5.34 22.78
N GLY A 218 24.71 -4.54 23.53
CA GLY A 218 24.16 -3.62 24.52
C GLY A 218 23.27 -2.54 23.91
N ILE A 219 23.70 -1.93 22.79
CA ILE A 219 22.90 -0.94 22.04
C ILE A 219 21.64 -1.60 21.49
N PHE A 220 21.75 -2.77 20.87
CA PHE A 220 20.63 -3.54 20.35
C PHE A 220 19.61 -3.84 21.45
N ALA A 221 20.04 -4.39 22.59
CA ALA A 221 19.18 -4.70 23.70
C ALA A 221 18.52 -3.43 24.30
N LEU A 222 19.29 -2.35 24.45
CA LEU A 222 18.77 -1.07 24.96
C LEU A 222 17.71 -0.50 24.01
N THR A 223 17.97 -0.50 22.72
CA THR A 223 17.05 0.00 21.70
C THR A 223 15.77 -0.83 21.68
N TYR A 224 15.90 -2.16 21.75
CA TYR A 224 14.77 -3.08 21.85
C TYR A 224 13.92 -2.82 23.10
N CYS A 225 14.55 -2.70 24.27
CA CYS A 225 13.82 -2.44 25.53
C CYS A 225 13.14 -1.07 25.54
N VAL A 226 13.78 -0.03 25.00
CA VAL A 226 13.19 1.31 24.95
C VAL A 226 12.03 1.36 23.98
N LEU A 227 12.22 0.88 22.74
CA LEU A 227 11.18 0.91 21.72
C LEU A 227 10.03 -0.06 22.01
N GLY A 228 10.31 -1.22 22.61
CA GLY A 228 9.29 -2.22 22.95
C GLY A 228 8.19 -1.73 23.89
N ASN A 229 8.43 -0.61 24.61
CA ASN A 229 7.39 0.05 25.40
C ASN A 229 6.42 0.91 24.57
N TYR A 230 6.80 1.26 23.35
CA TYR A 230 6.04 2.19 22.49
C TYR A 230 5.50 1.53 21.23
N VAL A 231 6.21 0.51 20.70
CA VAL A 231 5.90 -0.14 19.43
C VAL A 231 6.00 -1.65 19.53
N PHE A 232 5.25 -2.36 18.71
CA PHE A 232 5.34 -3.83 18.62
C PHE A 232 6.54 -4.23 17.77
N LEU A 233 7.47 -4.99 18.35
CA LEU A 233 8.72 -5.40 17.71
C LEU A 233 8.78 -6.89 17.33
N GLY A 234 7.76 -7.68 17.68
CA GLY A 234 7.79 -9.15 17.56
C GLY A 234 8.01 -9.66 16.14
N TYR A 235 7.38 -9.02 15.15
CA TYR A 235 7.43 -9.45 13.75
C TYR A 235 8.84 -9.42 13.14
N GLY A 236 9.58 -8.33 13.34
CA GLY A 236 10.94 -8.20 12.80
C GLY A 236 12.04 -8.81 13.67
N LEU A 237 11.72 -9.29 14.87
CA LEU A 237 12.71 -9.73 15.85
C LEU A 237 13.56 -10.94 15.39
N PRO A 238 13.02 -12.01 14.78
CA PRO A 238 13.83 -13.12 14.28
C PRO A 238 14.87 -12.66 13.25
N VAL A 239 14.47 -11.79 12.31
CA VAL A 239 15.38 -11.23 11.29
C VAL A 239 16.46 -10.38 11.95
N ALA A 240 16.09 -9.56 12.94
CA ALA A 240 17.03 -8.73 13.69
C ALA A 240 18.08 -9.57 14.46
N PHE A 241 17.68 -10.69 15.08
CA PHE A 241 18.60 -11.60 15.75
C PHE A 241 19.57 -12.29 14.77
N ILE A 242 19.06 -12.81 13.65
CA ILE A 242 19.89 -13.42 12.59
C ILE A 242 20.88 -12.38 12.08
N ALA A 243 20.43 -11.16 11.82
CA ALA A 243 21.26 -10.05 11.38
C ALA A 243 22.35 -9.71 12.40
N MET A 244 22.05 -9.67 13.70
CA MET A 244 23.03 -9.42 14.76
C MET A 244 24.07 -10.53 14.87
N ILE A 245 23.69 -11.80 14.77
CA ILE A 245 24.63 -12.93 14.79
C ILE A 245 25.57 -12.87 13.58
N ALA A 246 25.00 -12.66 12.38
CA ALA A 246 25.77 -12.52 11.15
C ALA A 246 26.76 -11.34 11.26
N PHE A 247 26.30 -10.21 11.78
CA PHE A 247 27.15 -9.03 12.02
C PHE A 247 28.30 -9.33 12.98
N GLY A 248 28.02 -10.01 14.11
CA GLY A 248 29.05 -10.40 15.08
C GLY A 248 30.14 -11.27 14.45
N GLY A 249 29.74 -12.26 13.64
CA GLY A 249 30.67 -13.13 12.89
C GLY A 249 31.50 -12.33 11.88
N LEU A 250 30.87 -11.51 11.04
CA LEU A 250 31.55 -10.71 10.04
C LEU A 250 32.45 -9.63 10.67
N ASN A 251 32.03 -9.03 11.79
CA ASN A 251 32.85 -8.10 12.55
C ASN A 251 34.14 -8.78 13.07
N ALA A 252 34.03 -9.99 13.59
CA ALA A 252 35.18 -10.77 14.01
C ALA A 252 36.13 -11.08 12.83
N LEU A 253 35.60 -11.46 11.68
CA LEU A 253 36.38 -11.70 10.45
C LEU A 253 37.12 -10.45 9.99
N LEU A 254 36.54 -9.27 10.10
CA LEU A 254 37.23 -8.02 9.77
C LEU A 254 38.44 -7.78 10.67
N TYR A 255 38.33 -8.04 11.99
CA TYR A 255 39.46 -7.94 12.90
C TYR A 255 40.55 -8.99 12.65
N LEU A 256 40.20 -10.19 12.11
CA LEU A 256 41.17 -11.20 11.69
C LEU A 256 42.08 -10.70 10.55
N SER A 257 41.65 -9.72 9.78
CA SER A 257 42.49 -9.08 8.77
C SER A 257 43.78 -8.50 9.34
N LEU A 258 43.82 -8.21 10.66
CA LEU A 258 45.02 -7.75 11.35
C LEU A 258 46.14 -8.80 11.42
N LEU A 259 45.85 -10.09 11.25
CA LEU A 259 46.85 -11.16 11.20
C LEU A 259 47.72 -11.09 9.95
N ASN A 260 47.19 -10.59 8.86
CA ASN A 260 47.86 -10.53 7.54
C ASN A 260 48.61 -9.21 7.35
N TYR A 261 48.83 -8.42 8.41
CA TYR A 261 49.54 -7.15 8.32
C TYR A 261 51.06 -7.32 8.32
N ASP A 262 51.70 -6.71 7.31
CA ASP A 262 53.17 -6.55 7.30
C ASP A 262 53.59 -5.38 8.21
N TYR A 263 53.97 -5.73 9.46
CA TYR A 263 54.35 -4.75 10.47
C TYR A 263 55.63 -3.96 10.11
N LYS A 264 56.47 -4.47 9.19
CA LYS A 264 57.67 -3.76 8.71
C LYS A 264 57.28 -2.49 7.95
N GLN A 265 56.18 -2.52 7.17
CA GLN A 265 55.73 -1.36 6.42
C GLN A 265 55.27 -0.21 7.34
N ILE A 266 54.77 -0.50 8.53
CA ILE A 266 54.34 0.50 9.50
C ILE A 266 55.54 1.19 10.13
N LEU A 267 56.65 0.44 10.38
CA LEU A 267 57.91 0.95 10.94
C LEU A 267 58.58 1.96 10.00
N TYR A 268 58.58 1.69 8.70
CA TYR A 268 59.18 2.57 7.70
C TYR A 268 58.33 3.82 7.38
N GLY A 269 57.29 4.08 8.16
CA GLY A 269 56.44 5.25 7.98
C GLY A 269 55.65 5.21 6.68
N ALA A 270 55.50 4.01 6.10
CA ALA A 270 54.60 3.81 4.99
C ALA A 270 53.18 4.15 5.46
N ASN A 271 52.61 5.18 4.88
CA ASN A 271 51.26 5.63 5.14
C ASN A 271 50.27 4.49 4.83
N ILE A 272 49.07 4.63 5.35
CA ILE A 272 47.90 3.79 4.98
C ILE A 272 48.02 3.50 3.48
N ASN A 273 48.13 2.20 3.12
CA ASN A 273 48.47 1.76 1.78
C ASN A 273 47.50 2.38 0.75
N GLU A 274 47.99 2.81 -0.42
CA GLU A 274 47.18 3.20 -1.58
C GLU A 274 46.10 2.15 -1.89
N ARG A 275 46.40 0.86 -1.69
CA ARG A 275 45.45 -0.26 -1.80
C ARG A 275 44.26 -0.13 -0.85
N THR A 276 44.48 0.42 0.37
CA THR A 276 43.40 0.65 1.35
C THR A 276 42.50 1.78 0.88
N LEU A 277 43.05 2.81 0.28
CA LEU A 277 42.32 3.92 -0.30
C LEU A 277 41.51 3.45 -1.52
N SER A 278 42.13 2.69 -2.41
CA SER A 278 41.46 2.08 -3.58
C SER A 278 40.26 1.20 -3.16
N ASN A 279 40.44 0.32 -2.19
CA ASN A 279 39.35 -0.50 -1.66
C ASN A 279 38.21 0.34 -1.04
N SER A 280 38.55 1.48 -0.41
CA SER A 280 37.55 2.42 0.12
C SER A 280 36.72 3.07 -0.96
N TYR A 281 37.34 3.41 -2.11
CA TYR A 281 36.62 3.96 -3.25
C TYR A 281 35.71 2.93 -3.92
N VAL A 282 36.17 1.69 -4.06
CA VAL A 282 35.32 0.60 -4.58
C VAL A 282 34.09 0.41 -3.70
N LEU A 283 34.30 0.38 -2.38
CA LEU A 283 33.21 0.21 -1.43
C LEU A 283 32.25 1.40 -1.43
N LYS A 284 32.77 2.64 -1.55
CA LYS A 284 31.98 3.85 -1.77
C LYS A 284 31.14 3.76 -3.04
N ALA A 285 31.72 3.29 -4.15
CA ALA A 285 31.00 3.14 -5.41
C ALA A 285 29.82 2.16 -5.25
N ILE A 286 30.02 1.04 -4.54
CA ILE A 286 28.95 0.07 -4.26
C ILE A 286 27.85 0.69 -3.41
N THR A 287 28.20 1.34 -2.30
CA THR A 287 27.18 1.96 -1.41
C THR A 287 26.44 3.09 -2.11
N MET A 288 27.13 3.88 -2.95
CA MET A 288 26.53 4.94 -3.74
C MET A 288 25.53 4.41 -4.76
N ILE A 289 25.85 3.30 -5.45
CA ILE A 289 24.92 2.66 -6.40
C ILE A 289 23.66 2.19 -5.66
N VAL A 290 23.83 1.51 -4.53
CA VAL A 290 22.71 1.04 -3.70
C VAL A 290 21.87 2.21 -3.18
N ALA A 291 22.51 3.26 -2.69
CA ALA A 291 21.81 4.45 -2.20
C ALA A 291 21.04 5.16 -3.31
N ILE A 292 21.64 5.34 -4.50
CA ILE A 292 20.96 5.98 -5.65
C ILE A 292 19.75 5.14 -6.09
N ALA A 293 19.92 3.82 -6.22
CA ALA A 293 18.82 2.94 -6.60
C ALA A 293 17.66 3.02 -5.57
N SER A 294 17.97 2.93 -4.28
CA SER A 294 16.96 3.01 -3.22
C SER A 294 16.30 4.40 -3.16
N LEU A 295 17.07 5.48 -3.29
CA LEU A 295 16.54 6.84 -3.32
C LEU A 295 15.64 7.08 -4.53
N SER A 296 16.00 6.55 -5.71
CA SER A 296 15.20 6.67 -6.92
C SER A 296 13.81 6.03 -6.71
N VAL A 297 13.76 4.81 -6.20
CA VAL A 297 12.48 4.12 -5.90
C VAL A 297 11.66 4.91 -4.87
N ASN A 298 12.30 5.36 -3.79
CA ASN A 298 11.60 6.11 -2.73
C ASN A 298 11.05 7.45 -3.25
N VAL A 299 11.81 8.18 -4.08
CA VAL A 299 11.36 9.45 -4.66
C VAL A 299 10.17 9.23 -5.61
N THR A 300 10.20 8.17 -6.41
CA THR A 300 9.05 7.80 -7.27
C THR A 300 7.81 7.54 -6.42
N LEU A 301 7.92 6.70 -5.39
CA LEU A 301 6.81 6.40 -4.49
C LEU A 301 6.29 7.64 -3.74
N ILE A 302 7.17 8.53 -3.28
CA ILE A 302 6.79 9.80 -2.64
C ILE A 302 6.05 10.69 -3.65
N SER A 303 6.53 10.77 -4.88
CA SER A 303 5.93 11.61 -5.93
C SER A 303 4.54 11.11 -6.33
N GLU A 304 4.39 9.80 -6.58
CA GLU A 304 3.12 9.19 -6.94
C GLU A 304 2.09 9.33 -5.82
N ASN A 305 2.45 8.93 -4.60
CA ASN A 305 1.51 9.03 -3.48
C ASN A 305 1.23 10.50 -3.07
N GLY A 306 2.22 11.38 -3.25
CA GLY A 306 2.05 12.83 -3.03
C GLY A 306 1.05 13.46 -3.98
N ARG A 307 0.98 13.01 -5.24
CA ARG A 307 -0.02 13.42 -6.23
C ARG A 307 -1.43 13.09 -5.73
N TYR A 308 -1.67 11.86 -5.31
CA TYR A 308 -2.97 11.44 -4.78
C TYR A 308 -3.37 12.24 -3.53
N LEU A 309 -2.41 12.51 -2.63
CA LEU A 309 -2.69 13.37 -1.46
C LEU A 309 -3.15 14.78 -1.84
N GLY A 310 -2.70 15.31 -2.97
CA GLY A 310 -3.15 16.61 -3.50
C GLY A 310 -4.64 16.61 -3.85
N TYR A 311 -5.15 15.51 -4.39
CA TYR A 311 -6.55 15.41 -4.84
C TYR A 311 -7.57 15.37 -3.70
N TYR A 312 -7.16 15.04 -2.47
CA TYR A 312 -8.08 15.05 -1.32
C TYR A 312 -8.73 16.40 -1.02
N LYS A 313 -8.11 17.50 -1.45
CA LYS A 313 -8.73 18.81 -1.31
C LYS A 313 -9.98 18.91 -2.18
N ASP A 314 -9.91 18.34 -3.38
CA ASP A 314 -11.01 18.36 -4.34
C ASP A 314 -12.15 17.42 -3.90
N ILE A 315 -11.80 16.28 -3.27
CA ILE A 315 -12.78 15.31 -2.75
C ILE A 315 -13.52 15.82 -1.52
N ASN A 316 -12.87 16.57 -0.62
CA ASN A 316 -13.49 17.04 0.61
C ASN A 316 -14.72 17.93 0.41
N GLN A 317 -14.88 18.56 -0.76
CA GLN A 317 -16.08 19.34 -1.06
C GLN A 317 -17.33 18.46 -1.26
N TYR A 318 -17.14 17.16 -1.50
CA TYR A 318 -18.20 16.16 -1.65
C TYR A 318 -18.41 15.32 -0.38
N ALA A 319 -18.14 15.90 0.80
CA ALA A 319 -18.29 15.20 2.09
C ALA A 319 -19.72 14.67 2.35
N ASP A 320 -20.71 15.31 1.73
CA ASP A 320 -22.12 14.92 1.85
C ASP A 320 -22.49 13.72 0.95
N TYR A 321 -21.60 13.31 0.06
CA TYR A 321 -21.80 12.16 -0.82
C TYR A 321 -21.17 10.91 -0.24
N GLY A 322 -21.74 9.77 -0.59
CA GLY A 322 -21.21 8.45 -0.22
C GLY A 322 -21.59 7.37 -1.21
N LEU A 323 -20.98 6.22 -1.03
CA LEU A 323 -21.26 5.02 -1.80
C LEU A 323 -22.40 4.25 -1.15
N LEU A 324 -23.39 3.88 -1.94
CA LEU A 324 -24.51 3.06 -1.53
C LEU A 324 -24.28 1.62 -2.01
N HIS A 325 -24.07 0.71 -1.09
CA HIS A 325 -24.00 -0.71 -1.39
C HIS A 325 -25.30 -1.38 -0.95
N VAL A 326 -25.92 -2.07 -1.88
CA VAL A 326 -27.15 -2.83 -1.65
C VAL A 326 -26.91 -4.29 -1.99
N SER A 327 -27.44 -5.20 -1.18
CA SER A 327 -27.36 -6.65 -1.42
C SER A 327 -28.76 -7.22 -1.50
N PRO A 328 -29.01 -8.15 -2.43
CA PRO A 328 -30.34 -8.73 -2.61
C PRO A 328 -30.70 -9.70 -1.49
N ALA A 329 -31.99 -9.84 -1.21
CA ALA A 329 -32.51 -10.95 -0.40
C ALA A 329 -32.47 -12.24 -1.20
N MET A 330 -31.91 -13.31 -0.65
CA MET A 330 -31.69 -14.54 -1.39
C MET A 330 -32.83 -15.56 -1.22
N ASP A 331 -33.79 -15.51 -2.14
CA ASP A 331 -34.57 -16.67 -2.57
C ASP A 331 -34.69 -16.69 -4.09
N ILE A 332 -33.82 -15.99 -4.79
CA ILE A 332 -33.93 -15.68 -6.21
C ILE A 332 -33.01 -16.63 -6.99
N THR A 333 -33.55 -17.34 -7.96
CA THR A 333 -32.73 -18.12 -8.91
C THR A 333 -31.85 -17.19 -9.71
N ALA A 334 -30.69 -17.66 -10.25
CA ALA A 334 -29.72 -16.81 -10.91
C ALA A 334 -30.28 -15.95 -12.06
N ASN A 335 -31.37 -16.35 -12.69
CA ASN A 335 -32.07 -15.57 -13.73
C ASN A 335 -33.00 -14.51 -13.12
N ASP A 336 -33.68 -14.81 -12.03
CA ASP A 336 -34.54 -13.86 -11.33
C ASP A 336 -33.73 -12.81 -10.56
N TYR A 337 -32.54 -13.19 -10.09
CA TYR A 337 -31.57 -12.32 -9.40
C TYR A 337 -31.22 -11.08 -10.23
N ASN A 338 -30.86 -11.26 -11.50
CA ASN A 338 -30.46 -10.12 -12.33
C ASN A 338 -31.63 -9.20 -12.64
N ASN A 339 -32.86 -9.74 -12.84
CA ASN A 339 -34.00 -8.92 -13.24
C ASN A 339 -34.61 -8.16 -12.07
N GLU A 340 -34.94 -8.81 -10.95
CA GLU A 340 -35.56 -8.12 -9.80
C GLU A 340 -34.63 -7.18 -9.07
N PHE A 341 -33.37 -7.57 -8.88
CA PHE A 341 -32.39 -6.74 -8.21
C PHE A 341 -31.93 -5.55 -9.06
N SER A 342 -31.83 -5.75 -10.38
CA SER A 342 -31.58 -4.67 -11.33
C SER A 342 -32.70 -3.63 -11.31
N VAL A 343 -33.98 -4.08 -11.25
CA VAL A 343 -35.14 -3.18 -11.13
C VAL A 343 -35.08 -2.35 -9.83
N ILE A 344 -34.69 -2.96 -8.69
CA ILE A 344 -34.56 -2.23 -7.42
C ILE A 344 -33.44 -1.19 -7.50
N LYS A 345 -32.27 -1.55 -8.01
CA LYS A 345 -31.15 -0.61 -8.20
C LYS A 345 -31.52 0.53 -9.12
N THR A 346 -32.20 0.21 -10.22
CA THR A 346 -32.71 1.19 -11.19
C THR A 346 -33.69 2.15 -10.53
N GLY A 347 -34.65 1.63 -9.76
CA GLY A 347 -35.61 2.44 -9.03
C GLY A 347 -34.93 3.39 -8.04
N LEU A 348 -33.99 2.88 -7.23
CA LEU A 348 -33.21 3.69 -6.29
C LEU A 348 -32.42 4.79 -6.99
N PHE A 349 -31.73 4.45 -8.09
CA PHE A 349 -30.99 5.42 -8.87
C PHE A 349 -31.90 6.54 -9.37
N LEU A 350 -33.05 6.19 -9.96
CA LEU A 350 -34.02 7.14 -10.52
C LEU A 350 -34.61 8.06 -9.45
N ASP A 351 -35.05 7.47 -8.33
CA ASP A 351 -35.69 8.22 -7.26
C ASP A 351 -34.76 9.29 -6.68
N TYR A 352 -33.46 8.98 -6.53
CA TYR A 352 -32.49 9.92 -6.01
C TYR A 352 -31.89 10.84 -7.09
N TYR A 353 -31.83 10.37 -8.35
CA TYR A 353 -31.42 11.22 -9.46
C TYR A 353 -32.44 12.35 -9.68
N ALA A 354 -33.75 12.03 -9.69
CA ALA A 354 -34.82 13.02 -9.79
C ALA A 354 -34.82 14.04 -8.64
N GLN A 355 -34.24 13.72 -7.49
CA GLN A 355 -34.03 14.62 -6.38
C GLN A 355 -32.70 15.40 -6.46
N ASN A 356 -31.96 15.25 -7.55
CA ASN A 356 -30.64 15.86 -7.72
C ASN A 356 -29.60 15.41 -6.63
N LYS A 357 -29.70 14.16 -6.19
CA LYS A 357 -28.89 13.57 -5.13
C LYS A 357 -27.87 12.53 -5.62
N VAL A 358 -27.80 12.28 -6.92
CA VAL A 358 -26.83 11.34 -7.51
C VAL A 358 -25.77 12.10 -8.29
N GLY A 359 -24.50 11.84 -7.95
CA GLY A 359 -23.35 12.35 -8.67
C GLY A 359 -22.52 11.23 -9.26
N PHE A 360 -21.96 11.45 -10.43
CA PHE A 360 -20.97 10.56 -11.01
C PHE A 360 -19.91 11.30 -11.82
N SER A 361 -18.69 10.81 -11.68
CA SER A 361 -17.54 11.12 -12.52
C SER A 361 -16.78 9.80 -12.68
N LEU A 362 -17.04 9.11 -13.75
CA LEU A 362 -16.64 7.71 -13.97
C LEU A 362 -15.67 7.62 -15.13
N SER A 363 -14.54 6.94 -14.95
CA SER A 363 -13.74 6.50 -16.08
C SER A 363 -14.25 5.15 -16.55
N ILE A 364 -14.40 5.02 -17.87
CA ILE A 364 -14.75 3.78 -18.49
C ILE A 364 -13.47 3.08 -18.91
N ALA A 365 -13.36 1.79 -18.59
CA ALA A 365 -12.13 1.00 -18.73
C ALA A 365 -11.64 0.81 -20.19
N GLN A 366 -12.22 1.51 -21.15
CA GLN A 366 -11.85 1.48 -22.56
C GLN A 366 -11.24 2.83 -22.96
N ASP A 367 -9.96 2.80 -23.26
CA ASP A 367 -9.23 3.99 -23.74
C ASP A 367 -9.31 4.04 -25.29
N ILE A 368 -9.51 5.22 -25.83
CA ILE A 368 -9.39 5.47 -27.26
C ILE A 368 -8.00 6.03 -27.54
N GLU A 369 -7.15 5.29 -28.23
CA GLU A 369 -5.78 5.72 -28.55
C GLU A 369 -5.01 6.19 -27.29
N ASP A 370 -5.10 5.43 -26.18
CA ASP A 370 -4.54 5.76 -24.87
C ASP A 370 -5.15 7.02 -24.21
N VAL A 371 -6.33 7.46 -24.64
CA VAL A 371 -7.08 8.56 -24.04
C VAL A 371 -8.29 7.99 -23.30
N PRO A 372 -8.37 8.15 -21.98
CA PRO A 372 -9.50 7.67 -21.20
C PRO A 372 -10.78 8.45 -21.50
N ILE A 373 -11.89 7.74 -21.41
CA ILE A 373 -13.23 8.32 -21.52
C ILE A 373 -13.76 8.52 -20.10
N VAL A 374 -14.21 9.74 -19.79
CA VAL A 374 -14.84 10.06 -18.50
C VAL A 374 -16.29 10.49 -18.74
N VAL A 375 -17.22 9.95 -17.97
CA VAL A 375 -18.63 10.36 -17.98
C VAL A 375 -18.94 11.13 -16.71
N LEU A 376 -19.52 12.31 -16.84
CA LEU A 376 -19.69 13.30 -15.78
C LEU A 376 -21.12 13.86 -15.82
N ASN A 377 -21.73 14.09 -14.65
CA ASN A 377 -22.99 14.84 -14.56
C ASN A 377 -22.83 16.17 -13.83
N ASP A 378 -23.92 16.96 -13.83
CA ASP A 378 -23.93 18.31 -13.26
C ASP A 378 -23.50 18.34 -11.78
N ASN A 379 -23.92 17.37 -10.98
CA ASN A 379 -23.59 17.28 -9.58
C ASN A 379 -22.09 17.09 -9.29
N MET A 380 -21.31 16.68 -10.29
CA MET A 380 -19.86 16.50 -10.21
C MET A 380 -19.08 17.45 -11.13
N SER A 381 -19.74 18.48 -11.66
CA SER A 381 -19.14 19.48 -12.58
C SER A 381 -17.92 20.19 -11.98
N ASP A 382 -17.87 20.38 -10.66
CA ASP A 382 -16.73 20.99 -9.97
C ASP A 382 -15.44 20.15 -10.02
N LEU A 383 -15.53 18.87 -10.38
CA LEU A 383 -14.36 17.99 -10.60
C LEU A 383 -13.65 18.28 -11.93
N LEU A 384 -14.28 19.08 -12.80
CA LEU A 384 -13.68 19.58 -14.02
C LEU A 384 -12.76 20.78 -13.72
N GLY A 385 -11.51 20.67 -14.10
CA GLY A 385 -10.52 21.72 -13.84
C GLY A 385 -10.82 23.06 -14.53
N ASN A 386 -11.53 23.02 -15.67
CA ASN A 386 -11.95 24.20 -16.40
C ASN A 386 -13.48 24.26 -16.54
N GLN A 387 -14.16 24.79 -15.52
CA GLN A 387 -15.62 24.92 -15.50
C GLN A 387 -16.20 25.86 -16.57
N SER A 388 -15.40 26.77 -17.14
CA SER A 388 -15.89 27.64 -18.20
C SER A 388 -16.32 26.90 -19.47
N LEU A 389 -15.91 25.63 -19.62
CA LEU A 389 -16.35 24.77 -20.71
C LEU A 389 -17.85 24.45 -20.64
N LEU A 390 -18.47 24.54 -19.47
CA LEU A 390 -19.88 24.25 -19.26
C LEU A 390 -20.80 25.49 -19.34
N SER A 391 -20.24 26.67 -19.61
CA SER A 391 -21.01 27.96 -19.54
C SER A 391 -21.95 28.19 -20.71
N ASP A 392 -21.66 27.64 -21.89
CA ASP A 392 -22.38 27.95 -23.14
C ASP A 392 -22.85 26.65 -23.84
N LEU A 393 -23.42 25.70 -23.07
CA LEU A 393 -23.93 24.46 -23.60
C LEU A 393 -25.24 24.67 -24.37
N GLY A 394 -25.35 23.96 -25.52
CA GLY A 394 -26.59 23.85 -26.27
C GLY A 394 -27.67 23.05 -25.51
N ASN A 395 -28.89 23.03 -26.04
CA ASN A 395 -29.97 22.22 -25.45
C ASN A 395 -29.94 20.78 -26.02
N TYR A 396 -28.92 20.01 -25.60
CA TYR A 396 -28.70 18.63 -25.97
C TYR A 396 -28.67 17.74 -24.72
N ASP A 397 -28.96 16.46 -24.90
CA ASP A 397 -28.99 15.50 -23.80
C ASP A 397 -27.58 15.12 -23.33
N TYR A 398 -26.63 15.14 -24.27
CA TYR A 398 -25.22 14.83 -24.04
C TYR A 398 -24.31 15.81 -24.76
N HIS A 399 -23.22 16.17 -24.11
CA HIS A 399 -22.17 16.98 -24.70
C HIS A 399 -20.86 16.19 -24.67
N VAL A 400 -20.32 15.89 -25.86
CA VAL A 400 -19.05 15.16 -26.00
C VAL A 400 -17.90 16.15 -26.16
N PHE A 401 -17.06 16.22 -25.18
CA PHE A 401 -15.88 17.09 -25.17
C PHE A 401 -14.64 16.35 -25.66
N VAL A 402 -13.97 16.90 -26.67
CA VAL A 402 -12.83 16.29 -27.35
C VAL A 402 -11.62 17.23 -27.26
N PRO A 403 -10.45 16.78 -26.75
CA PRO A 403 -9.29 17.65 -26.61
C PRO A 403 -8.65 17.96 -27.98
N GLN A 404 -8.44 19.26 -28.30
CA GLN A 404 -7.87 19.72 -29.59
C GLN A 404 -6.42 19.27 -29.81
N ASN A 405 -5.67 19.11 -28.73
CA ASN A 405 -4.26 18.72 -28.78
C ASN A 405 -4.02 17.24 -29.18
N ARG A 406 -5.08 16.45 -29.42
CA ARG A 406 -5.02 15.03 -29.77
C ARG A 406 -5.77 14.72 -31.08
N PRO A 407 -5.26 15.13 -32.25
CA PRO A 407 -5.99 15.04 -33.52
C PRO A 407 -6.34 13.61 -33.97
N LYS A 408 -5.67 12.59 -33.44
CA LYS A 408 -5.95 11.19 -33.78
C LYS A 408 -7.36 10.71 -33.33
N ILE A 409 -7.90 11.34 -32.29
CA ILE A 409 -9.20 10.98 -31.74
C ILE A 409 -10.37 11.81 -32.30
N HIS A 410 -10.12 12.72 -33.26
CA HIS A 410 -11.13 13.61 -33.84
C HIS A 410 -11.99 12.92 -34.93
N ASN A 411 -11.86 11.63 -35.16
CA ASN A 411 -12.70 10.90 -36.11
C ASN A 411 -14.10 10.64 -35.52
N GLU A 412 -15.09 10.54 -36.41
CA GLU A 412 -16.49 10.30 -36.01
C GLU A 412 -16.64 8.99 -35.24
N ASP A 413 -15.93 7.93 -35.63
CA ASP A 413 -16.02 6.60 -35.00
C ASP A 413 -15.61 6.68 -33.50
N ASN A 414 -14.56 7.42 -33.16
CA ASN A 414 -14.08 7.58 -31.79
C ASN A 414 -15.05 8.42 -30.94
N ILE A 415 -15.63 9.47 -31.52
CA ILE A 415 -16.61 10.33 -30.85
C ILE A 415 -17.90 9.53 -30.60
N GLU A 416 -18.36 8.81 -31.62
CA GLU A 416 -19.53 7.93 -31.51
C GLU A 416 -19.30 6.83 -30.48
N PHE A 417 -18.11 6.23 -30.45
CA PHE A 417 -17.75 5.22 -29.45
C PHE A 417 -17.78 5.79 -28.01
N ALA A 418 -17.27 7.00 -27.80
CA ALA A 418 -17.31 7.65 -26.48
C ALA A 418 -18.77 7.92 -26.06
N LEU A 419 -19.61 8.37 -26.98
CA LEU A 419 -21.03 8.58 -26.75
C LEU A 419 -21.73 7.24 -26.47
N GLN A 420 -21.53 6.22 -27.30
CA GLN A 420 -22.11 4.89 -27.11
C GLN A 420 -21.77 4.31 -25.74
N THR A 421 -20.54 4.53 -25.30
CA THR A 421 -20.08 4.05 -24.00
C THR A 421 -20.78 4.78 -22.85
N ALA A 422 -20.93 6.10 -22.95
CA ALA A 422 -21.67 6.89 -21.94
C ALA A 422 -23.14 6.52 -21.88
N VAL A 423 -23.76 6.40 -23.04
CA VAL A 423 -25.17 6.06 -23.23
C VAL A 423 -25.46 4.63 -22.80
N GLY A 424 -24.53 3.71 -23.10
CA GLY A 424 -24.59 2.32 -22.68
C GLY A 424 -24.57 2.12 -21.16
N LEU A 425 -24.01 3.07 -20.39
CA LEU A 425 -24.12 3.07 -18.92
C LEU A 425 -25.57 3.11 -18.44
N PHE A 426 -26.44 3.68 -19.24
CA PHE A 426 -27.87 3.83 -18.95
C PHE A 426 -28.75 2.93 -19.80
N GLY A 427 -28.17 1.95 -20.53
CA GLY A 427 -28.93 1.00 -21.35
C GLY A 427 -29.62 1.60 -22.57
N GLN A 428 -29.21 2.77 -23.05
CA GLN A 428 -29.79 3.47 -24.18
C GLN A 428 -29.21 3.04 -25.53
N ASP A 429 -29.99 3.22 -26.59
CA ASP A 429 -29.53 3.12 -27.98
C ASP A 429 -29.16 4.50 -28.53
N THR A 430 -28.00 4.62 -29.12
CA THR A 430 -27.44 5.88 -29.65
C THR A 430 -28.23 6.47 -30.80
N ASN A 431 -29.04 5.66 -31.51
CA ASN A 431 -29.75 6.08 -32.74
C ASN A 431 -30.84 7.17 -32.50
N SER A 432 -31.25 7.39 -31.26
CA SER A 432 -32.31 8.34 -30.90
C SER A 432 -31.81 9.56 -30.10
N ILE A 433 -30.50 9.69 -29.87
CA ILE A 433 -29.92 10.66 -28.94
C ILE A 433 -29.43 11.90 -29.67
N GLN A 434 -29.79 13.07 -29.14
CA GLN A 434 -29.24 14.35 -29.58
C GLN A 434 -28.02 14.70 -28.74
N TYR A 435 -26.89 14.94 -29.42
CA TYR A 435 -25.65 15.33 -28.76
C TYR A 435 -24.93 16.45 -29.49
N GLU A 436 -24.07 17.14 -28.78
CA GLU A 436 -23.18 18.18 -29.29
C GLU A 436 -21.74 17.78 -29.10
N VAL A 437 -20.86 18.09 -30.06
CA VAL A 437 -19.43 17.86 -29.96
C VAL A 437 -18.72 19.20 -29.74
N ILE A 438 -17.97 19.31 -28.65
CA ILE A 438 -17.26 20.50 -28.24
C ILE A 438 -15.76 20.21 -28.17
N TYR A 439 -14.98 20.98 -28.92
CA TYR A 439 -13.52 20.85 -28.88
C TYR A 439 -12.95 21.82 -27.86
N TYR A 440 -12.04 21.34 -26.99
CA TYR A 440 -11.43 22.12 -25.94
C TYR A 440 -9.90 22.05 -25.95
N ASP A 441 -9.22 23.08 -25.42
CA ASP A 441 -7.76 23.18 -25.47
C ASP A 441 -7.09 22.37 -24.36
N ASN A 442 -7.50 22.57 -23.11
CA ASN A 442 -6.91 21.92 -21.95
C ASN A 442 -7.87 21.88 -20.77
N THR A 443 -8.01 20.72 -20.17
CA THR A 443 -8.68 20.52 -18.88
C THR A 443 -8.19 19.24 -18.22
N ASP A 444 -8.46 19.09 -16.93
CA ASP A 444 -8.28 17.86 -16.18
C ASP A 444 -9.59 17.52 -15.46
N ILE A 445 -9.80 16.24 -15.21
CA ILE A 445 -11.00 15.72 -14.53
C ILE A 445 -10.58 14.74 -13.47
N LEU A 446 -11.10 14.90 -12.25
CA LEU A 446 -11.02 13.89 -11.21
C LEU A 446 -12.20 12.92 -11.39
N TYR A 447 -11.90 11.63 -11.45
CA TYR A 447 -12.91 10.57 -11.58
C TYR A 447 -12.78 9.53 -10.48
N PHE A 448 -13.86 8.81 -10.22
CA PHE A 448 -13.93 7.76 -9.22
C PHE A 448 -14.05 6.38 -9.87
N ASP A 449 -13.35 5.40 -9.30
CA ASP A 449 -13.46 4.01 -9.65
C ASP A 449 -13.24 3.16 -8.39
N PHE A 450 -14.33 2.72 -7.76
CA PHE A 450 -14.35 1.94 -6.54
C PHE A 450 -14.59 0.44 -6.79
N LEU A 451 -14.51 0.01 -8.06
CA LEU A 451 -14.62 -1.40 -8.39
C LEU A 451 -13.46 -2.20 -7.75
N GLU A 452 -13.77 -3.38 -7.24
CA GLU A 452 -12.74 -4.30 -6.71
C GLU A 452 -11.69 -4.70 -7.76
N THR A 453 -12.03 -4.57 -9.04
CA THR A 453 -11.14 -4.83 -10.19
C THR A 453 -10.33 -3.61 -10.61
N SER A 454 -10.57 -2.45 -9.98
CA SER A 454 -9.89 -1.21 -10.30
C SER A 454 -8.39 -1.33 -10.12
N LYS A 455 -7.63 -0.85 -11.11
CA LYS A 455 -6.17 -0.69 -11.01
C LYS A 455 -5.76 0.49 -10.14
N LEU A 456 -6.71 1.32 -9.72
CA LEU A 456 -6.47 2.51 -8.94
C LEU A 456 -6.33 2.16 -7.45
N PRO A 457 -5.17 2.42 -6.84
CA PRO A 457 -4.91 2.01 -5.45
C PRO A 457 -5.73 2.80 -4.43
N VAL A 458 -6.43 3.85 -4.85
CA VAL A 458 -7.13 4.80 -3.96
C VAL A 458 -8.59 5.04 -4.35
N GLY A 459 -9.11 4.35 -5.35
CA GLY A 459 -10.49 4.48 -5.84
C GLY A 459 -10.77 5.79 -6.60
N PHE A 460 -9.76 6.60 -6.91
CA PHE A 460 -9.88 7.83 -7.70
C PHE A 460 -8.56 8.20 -8.36
N ASP A 461 -8.63 8.89 -9.50
CA ASP A 461 -7.47 9.50 -10.16
C ASP A 461 -7.88 10.76 -10.93
N LYS A 462 -6.89 11.51 -11.37
CA LYS A 462 -7.07 12.73 -12.15
C LYS A 462 -6.42 12.56 -13.52
N VAL A 463 -7.21 12.77 -14.55
CA VAL A 463 -6.77 12.61 -15.94
C VAL A 463 -6.68 13.95 -16.64
N GLU A 464 -5.62 14.13 -17.43
CA GLU A 464 -5.38 15.33 -18.24
C GLU A 464 -5.89 15.11 -19.67
N ASN A 465 -6.69 16.05 -20.14
CA ASN A 465 -7.23 16.05 -21.50
C ASN A 465 -7.91 14.75 -21.92
N PRO A 466 -8.90 14.24 -21.13
CA PRO A 466 -9.68 13.07 -21.51
C PRO A 466 -10.68 13.39 -22.62
N ILE A 467 -11.23 12.39 -23.30
CA ILE A 467 -12.55 12.56 -23.89
C ILE A 467 -13.54 12.50 -22.73
N PHE A 468 -14.42 13.50 -22.61
CA PHE A 468 -15.45 13.37 -21.59
C PHE A 468 -16.85 13.65 -22.14
N VAL A 469 -17.82 12.92 -21.59
CA VAL A 469 -19.21 13.05 -21.93
C VAL A 469 -19.94 13.66 -20.74
N TYR A 470 -20.44 14.85 -20.93
CA TYR A 470 -21.24 15.54 -19.92
C TYR A 470 -22.72 15.28 -20.16
N CYS A 471 -23.39 14.74 -19.13
CA CYS A 471 -24.79 14.35 -19.19
C CYS A 471 -25.67 15.45 -18.57
N THR A 472 -26.57 16.01 -19.35
CA THR A 472 -27.53 17.06 -18.97
C THR A 472 -28.97 16.61 -19.00
N LEU A 473 -29.20 15.29 -18.93
CA LEU A 473 -30.55 14.71 -19.00
C LEU A 473 -31.48 15.27 -17.93
N SER A 474 -32.65 15.72 -18.33
CA SER A 474 -33.73 16.06 -17.41
C SER A 474 -34.33 14.82 -16.77
N ASP A 475 -34.95 14.99 -15.59
CA ASP A 475 -35.59 13.89 -14.86
C ASP A 475 -36.64 13.15 -15.70
N GLU A 476 -37.42 13.86 -16.53
CA GLU A 476 -38.41 13.24 -17.40
C GLU A 476 -37.79 12.40 -18.52
N GLN A 477 -36.72 12.90 -19.13
CA GLN A 477 -35.97 12.18 -20.15
C GLN A 477 -35.31 10.94 -19.57
N PHE A 478 -34.67 11.09 -18.41
CA PHE A 478 -34.01 10.00 -17.70
C PHE A 478 -35.01 8.89 -17.35
N ASN A 479 -36.16 9.24 -16.79
CA ASN A 479 -37.24 8.29 -16.49
C ASN A 479 -37.78 7.58 -17.72
N THR A 480 -37.92 8.28 -18.85
CA THR A 480 -38.38 7.69 -20.11
C THR A 480 -37.36 6.68 -20.64
N ILE A 481 -36.09 6.97 -20.51
CA ILE A 481 -34.98 6.16 -20.96
C ILE A 481 -34.92 4.84 -20.19
N ILE A 482 -35.00 4.87 -18.88
CA ILE A 482 -34.83 3.70 -18.03
C ILE A 482 -36.06 2.82 -17.99
N GLN A 483 -37.27 3.38 -18.17
CA GLN A 483 -38.49 2.57 -18.38
C GLN A 483 -38.48 1.77 -19.68
N SER A 484 -37.65 2.17 -20.65
CA SER A 484 -37.49 1.46 -21.93
C SER A 484 -36.36 0.40 -21.91
N THR A 485 -35.57 0.34 -20.84
CA THR A 485 -34.44 -0.59 -20.72
C THR A 485 -34.66 -1.56 -19.58
N ASP A 486 -34.68 -2.84 -19.89
CA ASP A 486 -34.81 -3.91 -18.90
C ASP A 486 -33.59 -4.08 -17.99
N ASP A 487 -32.49 -3.31 -18.21
CA ASP A 487 -31.22 -3.48 -17.52
C ASP A 487 -30.50 -2.14 -17.30
N LEU A 488 -30.50 -1.63 -16.08
CA LEU A 488 -29.41 -0.77 -15.65
C LEU A 488 -28.15 -1.63 -15.58
N THR A 489 -27.36 -1.44 -16.60
CA THR A 489 -26.04 -1.98 -16.79
C THR A 489 -25.32 -2.32 -15.51
N HIS A 490 -24.77 -3.50 -15.50
CA HIS A 490 -23.77 -4.06 -14.61
C HIS A 490 -23.73 -3.51 -13.17
N GLU A 491 -23.83 -4.41 -12.24
CA GLU A 491 -23.65 -4.17 -10.80
C GLU A 491 -22.46 -3.23 -10.48
N SER A 492 -21.42 -3.29 -11.31
CA SER A 492 -20.25 -2.44 -11.26
C SER A 492 -20.53 -0.93 -11.43
N THR A 493 -21.48 -0.54 -12.28
CA THR A 493 -21.76 0.89 -12.52
C THR A 493 -22.48 1.53 -11.35
N PHE A 494 -23.47 0.84 -10.77
CA PHE A 494 -24.19 1.34 -9.60
C PHE A 494 -23.27 1.58 -8.40
N ASN A 495 -22.30 0.71 -8.19
CA ASN A 495 -21.35 0.81 -7.07
C ASN A 495 -20.38 2.00 -7.20
N ASN A 496 -20.32 2.64 -8.36
CA ASN A 496 -19.51 3.85 -8.59
C ASN A 496 -20.32 5.16 -8.57
N PHE A 497 -21.64 5.09 -8.46
CA PHE A 497 -22.45 6.28 -8.25
C PHE A 497 -22.33 6.77 -6.82
N LEU A 498 -22.28 8.08 -6.68
CA LEU A 498 -22.22 8.76 -5.40
C LEU A 498 -23.60 9.30 -5.06
N PHE A 499 -24.10 8.97 -3.89
CA PHE A 499 -25.42 9.37 -3.41
C PHE A 499 -25.27 10.38 -2.28
N LYS A 500 -26.14 11.38 -2.24
CA LYS A 500 -26.25 12.32 -1.13
C LYS A 500 -27.46 11.95 -0.27
N LEU A 501 -27.26 11.04 0.68
CA LEU A 501 -28.31 10.47 1.52
C LEU A 501 -28.15 10.89 2.97
N THR A 502 -29.30 11.06 3.64
CA THR A 502 -29.39 11.19 5.09
C THR A 502 -29.49 9.81 5.75
N GLU A 503 -29.21 9.72 7.06
CA GLU A 503 -29.36 8.47 7.83
C GLU A 503 -30.80 7.91 7.72
N GLU A 504 -31.83 8.78 7.77
CA GLU A 504 -33.23 8.39 7.63
C GLU A 504 -33.53 7.77 6.25
N GLU A 505 -32.93 8.31 5.18
CA GLU A 505 -33.11 7.76 3.82
C GLU A 505 -32.43 6.40 3.67
N VAL A 506 -31.25 6.21 4.26
CA VAL A 506 -30.57 4.91 4.28
C VAL A 506 -31.38 3.87 5.06
N GLU A 507 -31.97 4.24 6.18
CA GLU A 507 -32.86 3.37 6.96
C GLU A 507 -34.11 3.02 6.13
N ASN A 508 -34.71 3.98 5.45
CA ASN A 508 -35.87 3.73 4.55
C ASN A 508 -35.51 2.77 3.41
N ILE A 509 -34.33 2.90 2.79
CA ILE A 509 -33.85 1.97 1.76
C ILE A 509 -33.74 0.55 2.33
N SER A 510 -33.28 0.40 3.57
CA SER A 510 -33.14 -0.90 4.23
C SER A 510 -34.47 -1.64 4.45
N THR A 511 -35.59 -0.94 4.38
CA THR A 511 -36.94 -1.52 4.50
C THR A 511 -37.53 -2.00 3.17
N ILE A 512 -36.86 -1.76 2.03
CA ILE A 512 -37.35 -2.14 0.70
C ILE A 512 -37.37 -3.67 0.59
N SER A 513 -38.53 -4.20 0.20
CA SER A 513 -38.68 -5.63 -0.08
C SER A 513 -37.74 -6.06 -1.22
N GLY A 514 -37.05 -7.18 -1.03
CA GLY A 514 -36.04 -7.67 -1.99
C GLY A 514 -34.61 -7.25 -1.69
N LEU A 515 -34.40 -6.32 -0.73
CA LEU A 515 -33.07 -6.01 -0.20
C LEU A 515 -32.85 -6.69 1.14
N LYS A 516 -31.63 -7.18 1.38
CA LYS A 516 -31.24 -7.81 2.64
C LYS A 516 -30.25 -6.97 3.46
N ALA A 517 -29.30 -6.39 2.79
CA ALA A 517 -28.33 -5.51 3.44
C ALA A 517 -28.15 -4.23 2.63
N VAL A 518 -28.17 -3.13 3.35
CA VAL A 518 -27.89 -1.79 2.81
C VAL A 518 -26.79 -1.19 3.66
N SER A 519 -25.70 -0.76 3.02
CA SER A 519 -24.65 -0.01 3.70
C SER A 519 -24.37 1.28 2.93
N TYR A 520 -24.17 2.35 3.67
CA TYR A 520 -23.81 3.64 3.14
C TYR A 520 -22.49 4.09 3.74
N THR A 521 -21.50 4.34 2.90
CA THR A 521 -20.18 4.79 3.35
C THR A 521 -19.92 6.17 2.78
N SER A 522 -19.70 7.17 3.65
CA SER A 522 -19.32 8.51 3.22
C SER A 522 -18.08 8.47 2.33
N LEU A 523 -18.08 9.26 1.26
CA LEU A 523 -16.92 9.39 0.36
C LEU A 523 -15.65 9.81 1.11
N VAL A 524 -15.78 10.69 2.11
CA VAL A 524 -14.67 11.15 2.93
C VAL A 524 -14.12 10.02 3.80
N ASP A 525 -14.98 9.14 4.34
CA ASP A 525 -14.54 7.99 5.14
C ASP A 525 -13.88 6.94 4.26
N GLN A 526 -14.47 6.62 3.13
CA GLN A 526 -13.89 5.69 2.14
C GLN A 526 -12.51 6.15 1.68
N CYS A 527 -12.42 7.40 1.23
CA CYS A 527 -11.15 8.00 0.81
C CYS A 527 -10.19 8.24 1.99
N GLY A 528 -10.70 8.51 3.19
CA GLY A 528 -9.92 8.76 4.40
C GLY A 528 -9.03 7.58 4.81
N GLN A 529 -9.49 6.36 4.61
CA GLN A 529 -8.69 5.14 4.81
C GLN A 529 -7.48 5.13 3.86
N TYR A 530 -7.69 5.43 2.58
CA TYR A 530 -6.63 5.53 1.59
C TYR A 530 -5.67 6.68 1.89
N LYS A 531 -6.19 7.86 2.27
CA LYS A 531 -5.36 9.00 2.67
C LYS A 531 -4.40 8.67 3.80
N SER A 532 -4.86 7.98 4.82
CA SER A 532 -4.00 7.57 5.94
C SER A 532 -2.89 6.61 5.47
N SER A 533 -3.22 5.67 4.58
CA SER A 533 -2.26 4.74 3.98
C SER A 533 -1.22 5.48 3.12
N LEU A 534 -1.64 6.39 2.26
CA LEU A 534 -0.75 7.21 1.42
C LEU A 534 0.21 8.06 2.27
N LEU A 535 -0.30 8.71 3.31
CA LEU A 535 0.53 9.50 4.24
C LEU A 535 1.58 8.64 4.92
N ARG A 536 1.25 7.41 5.32
CA ARG A 536 2.21 6.46 5.91
C ARG A 536 3.32 6.13 4.91
N VAL A 537 2.97 5.79 3.67
CA VAL A 537 3.94 5.46 2.61
C VAL A 537 4.87 6.64 2.34
N VAL A 538 4.34 7.85 2.17
CA VAL A 538 5.14 9.07 1.93
C VAL A 538 6.07 9.35 3.10
N LEU A 539 5.59 9.27 4.33
CA LEU A 539 6.38 9.55 5.52
C LEU A 539 7.48 8.51 5.72
N LEU A 540 7.15 7.21 5.55
CA LEU A 540 8.10 6.11 5.68
C LEU A 540 9.25 6.24 4.66
N ASN A 541 8.89 6.42 3.37
CA ASN A 541 9.90 6.56 2.31
C ASN A 541 10.73 7.84 2.47
N SER A 542 10.15 8.93 2.98
CA SER A 542 10.89 10.17 3.29
C SER A 542 11.94 9.94 4.39
N ILE A 543 11.59 9.21 5.46
CA ILE A 543 12.50 8.88 6.55
C ILE A 543 13.63 7.98 6.05
N ILE A 544 13.32 6.94 5.25
CA ILE A 544 14.33 6.05 4.67
C ILE A 544 15.29 6.85 3.78
N SER A 545 14.76 7.74 2.93
CA SER A 545 15.57 8.56 2.04
C SER A 545 16.52 9.51 2.80
N LEU A 546 16.00 10.19 3.82
CA LEU A 546 16.82 11.06 4.68
C LEU A 546 17.93 10.28 5.38
N PHE A 547 17.60 9.09 5.86
CA PHE A 547 18.58 8.22 6.52
C PHE A 547 19.68 7.76 5.55
N LEU A 548 19.33 7.30 4.35
CA LEU A 548 20.29 6.91 3.33
C LEU A 548 21.22 8.06 2.95
N MET A 549 20.68 9.28 2.79
CA MET A 549 21.49 10.47 2.54
C MET A 549 22.47 10.77 3.70
N MET A 550 22.03 10.65 4.95
CA MET A 550 22.90 10.82 6.10
C MET A 550 24.02 9.77 6.16
N LEU A 551 23.71 8.50 5.83
CA LEU A 551 24.71 7.44 5.76
C LEU A 551 25.76 7.74 4.68
N GLU A 552 25.36 8.10 3.48
CA GLU A 552 26.29 8.47 2.40
C GLU A 552 27.16 9.67 2.78
N MET A 553 26.61 10.68 3.43
CA MET A 553 27.38 11.82 3.92
C MET A 553 28.48 11.40 4.90
N VAL A 554 28.17 10.49 5.82
CA VAL A 554 29.17 9.96 6.77
C VAL A 554 30.27 9.18 6.05
N ILE A 555 29.92 8.37 5.03
CA ILE A 555 30.91 7.65 4.21
C ILE A 555 31.84 8.64 3.50
N ILE A 556 31.28 9.65 2.84
CA ILE A 556 32.04 10.66 2.12
C ILE A 556 33.03 11.38 3.05
N VAL A 557 32.55 11.88 4.19
CA VAL A 557 33.39 12.56 5.19
C VAL A 557 34.52 11.65 5.69
N THR A 558 34.23 10.38 5.89
CA THR A 558 35.21 9.40 6.38
C THR A 558 36.26 9.10 5.33
N ILE A 559 35.90 8.97 4.06
CA ILE A 559 36.84 8.75 2.94
C ILE A 559 37.71 9.98 2.73
N ILE A 560 37.14 11.18 2.73
CA ILE A 560 37.92 12.42 2.65
C ILE A 560 38.96 12.47 3.79
N LYS A 561 38.57 12.13 5.01
CA LYS A 561 39.50 12.07 6.13
C LYS A 561 40.62 11.03 5.94
N LEU A 562 40.29 9.87 5.35
CA LEU A 562 41.27 8.84 5.00
C LEU A 562 42.25 9.34 3.93
N GLU A 563 41.74 10.00 2.88
CA GLU A 563 42.53 10.59 1.80
C GLU A 563 43.53 11.64 2.32
N TYR A 564 43.06 12.55 3.19
CA TYR A 564 43.95 13.50 3.87
C TYR A 564 45.04 12.82 4.65
N MET A 565 44.78 11.68 5.29
CA MET A 565 45.83 10.96 6.05
C MET A 565 46.81 10.22 5.13
N VAL A 566 46.35 9.66 4.03
CA VAL A 566 47.22 9.00 3.03
C VAL A 566 48.15 10.01 2.40
N ASN A 567 47.60 11.15 1.99
CA ASN A 567 48.34 12.19 1.27
C ASN A 567 48.98 13.25 2.22
N ALA A 568 48.97 13.02 3.53
CA ALA A 568 49.42 14.01 4.51
C ALA A 568 50.86 14.51 4.28
N LYS A 569 51.78 13.63 3.85
CA LYS A 569 53.18 14.02 3.56
C LYS A 569 53.25 14.92 2.32
N GLU A 570 52.57 14.56 1.24
CA GLU A 570 52.52 15.33 0.00
C GLU A 570 51.88 16.70 0.21
N LEU A 571 50.76 16.73 0.96
CA LEU A 571 50.09 17.98 1.34
C LEU A 571 50.94 18.86 2.21
N SER A 572 51.71 18.27 3.15
CA SER A 572 52.66 19.03 3.98
C SER A 572 53.79 19.61 3.16
N ILE A 573 54.36 18.85 2.21
CA ILE A 573 55.39 19.33 1.30
C ILE A 573 54.86 20.44 0.40
N LYS A 574 53.67 20.26 -0.22
CA LYS A 574 53.02 21.29 -1.03
C LYS A 574 52.75 22.57 -0.23
N LYS A 575 52.36 22.46 1.05
CA LYS A 575 52.14 23.60 1.93
C LYS A 575 53.43 24.34 2.30
N ILE A 576 54.58 23.64 2.35
CA ILE A 576 55.88 24.23 2.63
C ILE A 576 56.45 24.91 1.35
N LEU A 577 56.16 24.36 0.18
CA LEU A 577 56.66 24.86 -1.07
C LEU A 577 55.83 26.01 -1.69
N GLY A 578 54.69 26.34 -1.09
CA GLY A 578 53.70 27.33 -1.59
C GLY A 578 52.62 26.67 -2.41
#